data_982ce77275ac8b9cc3141c71f4be796f
#
_entry.id   982ce77275ac8b9cc3141c71f4be796f
#
_cell.length_a   1.000
_cell.length_b   1.000
_cell.length_c   1.000
_cell.angle_alpha   90.00
_cell.angle_beta   90.00
_cell.angle_gamma   90.00
#
_symmetry.space_group_name_H-M   'P 1'
#
loop_
_entity.id
_entity.type
_entity.pdbx_description
1 polymer ?
#
loop_
_entity_poly.entity_id
_entity_poly.type
_entity_poly.pdbx_seq_one_letter_code
_entity_poly.pdbx_strand_id
1 'polypeptide(L)'
;THECSSAASDVYKRQEYKSVSKQIEGLKVYNAQKRKQIKRQVERMKEIEKTMKDSTVLQRQIPPLARRMFEGLKQFIALDVPFRAGERTERLSFIQAALDNPVVSPAEKLRQVLDGYAVESEYGRKIDTYKDTILIDDQERDVNILRIGRLVLAYQTSDLSETGIYNKDTQTWESLPGRYRNSIRDGIAMAKKVKTVDILELPVPAAEVAQ
;
A
#
# COMPACT_ATOMS: atom_id res chain seq x y z
N THR A 1 62.10 -72.78 4.07
CA THR A 1 61.43 -71.88 4.96
C THR A 1 61.49 -70.36 4.55
N HIS A 2 62.42 -69.94 3.69
CA HIS A 2 62.58 -68.57 3.22
C HIS A 2 61.52 -68.13 2.17
N GLU A 3 61.08 -69.02 1.28
CA GLU A 3 60.12 -68.74 0.19
C GLU A 3 58.71 -68.47 0.72
N CYS A 4 58.25 -69.20 1.75
CA CYS A 4 56.92 -68.93 2.35
C CYS A 4 56.84 -67.56 3.11
N SER A 5 57.93 -67.08 3.67
CA SER A 5 58.02 -65.82 4.36
C SER A 5 57.98 -64.66 3.34
N SER A 6 58.65 -64.85 2.17
CA SER A 6 58.61 -63.81 1.09
C SER A 6 57.19 -63.65 0.47
N ALA A 7 56.51 -64.75 0.18
CA ALA A 7 55.19 -64.80 -0.41
C ALA A 7 54.12 -64.16 0.54
N ALA A 8 54.23 -64.41 1.86
CA ALA A 8 53.33 -63.79 2.85
C ALA A 8 53.54 -62.30 2.96
N SER A 9 54.79 -61.80 2.90
CA SER A 9 55.13 -60.38 2.83
C SER A 9 54.57 -59.65 1.60
N ASP A 10 54.62 -60.33 0.42
CA ASP A 10 54.10 -59.74 -0.79
C ASP A 10 52.55 -59.67 -0.80
N VAL A 11 51.88 -60.65 -0.25
CA VAL A 11 50.41 -60.63 -0.08
C VAL A 11 50.00 -59.52 0.83
N TYR A 12 50.71 -59.33 1.97
CA TYR A 12 50.45 -58.25 2.93
C TYR A 12 50.64 -56.89 2.23
N LYS A 13 51.72 -56.63 1.54
CA LYS A 13 52.00 -55.39 0.85
C LYS A 13 50.95 -55.09 -0.24
N ARG A 14 50.45 -56.10 -0.96
CA ARG A 14 49.36 -55.90 -1.91
C ARG A 14 48.04 -55.55 -1.27
N GLN A 15 47.72 -56.11 -0.11
CA GLN A 15 46.52 -55.76 0.63
C GLN A 15 46.61 -54.35 1.19
N GLU A 16 47.75 -53.96 1.74
CA GLU A 16 48.00 -52.61 2.22
C GLU A 16 47.87 -51.58 1.06
N TYR A 17 48.49 -51.85 -0.09
CA TYR A 17 48.37 -51.02 -1.27
C TYR A 17 46.92 -50.84 -1.72
N LYS A 18 46.12 -51.90 -1.75
CA LYS A 18 44.70 -51.85 -2.11
C LYS A 18 43.89 -51.02 -1.11
N SER A 19 44.19 -51.14 0.17
CA SER A 19 43.53 -50.38 1.23
C SER A 19 43.83 -48.88 1.12
N VAL A 20 45.10 -48.52 0.97
CA VAL A 20 45.55 -47.14 0.79
C VAL A 20 45.00 -46.55 -0.52
N SER A 21 44.99 -47.32 -1.60
CA SER A 21 44.42 -46.88 -2.88
C SER A 21 42.92 -46.53 -2.75
N LYS A 22 42.13 -47.38 -2.07
CA LYS A 22 40.71 -47.10 -1.79
C LYS A 22 40.52 -45.86 -0.94
N GLN A 23 41.37 -45.63 0.07
CA GLN A 23 41.32 -44.44 0.91
C GLN A 23 41.60 -43.17 0.09
N ILE A 24 42.63 -43.26 -0.81
CA ILE A 24 42.95 -42.13 -1.70
C ILE A 24 41.78 -41.81 -2.65
N GLU A 25 41.13 -42.82 -3.23
CA GLU A 25 39.96 -42.60 -4.08
C GLU A 25 38.78 -41.98 -3.28
N GLY A 26 38.49 -42.50 -2.09
CA GLY A 26 37.50 -41.95 -1.20
C GLY A 26 37.75 -40.46 -0.83
N LEU A 27 39.02 -40.15 -0.52
CA LEU A 27 39.42 -38.78 -0.22
C LEU A 27 39.33 -37.86 -1.45
N LYS A 28 39.66 -38.34 -2.65
CA LYS A 28 39.49 -37.58 -3.89
C LYS A 28 38.02 -37.21 -4.12
N VAL A 29 37.10 -38.17 -3.97
CA VAL A 29 35.65 -37.93 -4.10
C VAL A 29 35.17 -36.95 -3.02
N TYR A 30 35.56 -37.17 -1.78
CA TYR A 30 35.22 -36.27 -0.69
C TYR A 30 35.71 -34.83 -0.95
N ASN A 31 36.96 -34.67 -1.35
CA ASN A 31 37.55 -33.37 -1.67
C ASN A 31 36.84 -32.70 -2.86
N ALA A 32 36.46 -33.47 -3.90
CA ALA A 32 35.67 -32.95 -5.04
C ALA A 32 34.30 -32.42 -4.58
N GLN A 33 33.60 -33.17 -3.71
CA GLN A 33 32.34 -32.73 -3.12
C GLN A 33 32.52 -31.45 -2.27
N LYS A 34 33.54 -31.41 -1.42
CA LYS A 34 33.84 -30.22 -0.59
C LYS A 34 34.17 -29.00 -1.42
N ARG A 35 34.96 -29.13 -2.48
CA ARG A 35 35.25 -28.04 -3.41
C ARG A 35 33.97 -27.52 -4.09
N LYS A 36 33.08 -28.44 -4.52
CA LYS A 36 31.76 -28.03 -5.07
C LYS A 36 30.90 -27.31 -4.04
N GLN A 37 30.91 -27.78 -2.79
CA GLN A 37 30.19 -27.10 -1.69
C GLN A 37 30.75 -25.72 -1.40
N ILE A 38 32.07 -25.57 -1.31
CA ILE A 38 32.74 -24.27 -1.12
C ILE A 38 32.40 -23.30 -2.25
N LYS A 39 32.47 -23.78 -3.52
CA LYS A 39 32.11 -22.93 -4.67
C LYS A 39 30.69 -22.37 -4.55
N ARG A 40 29.71 -23.23 -4.20
CA ARG A 40 28.32 -22.79 -3.98
C ARG A 40 28.20 -21.79 -2.83
N GLN A 41 28.93 -21.99 -1.74
CA GLN A 41 28.92 -21.06 -0.61
C GLN A 41 29.48 -19.68 -0.99
N VAL A 42 30.59 -19.67 -1.75
CA VAL A 42 31.19 -18.42 -2.24
C VAL A 42 30.25 -17.67 -3.19
N GLU A 43 29.57 -18.40 -4.09
CA GLU A 43 28.56 -17.79 -4.98
C GLU A 43 27.42 -17.17 -4.17
N ARG A 44 26.91 -17.90 -3.16
CA ARG A 44 25.85 -17.41 -2.29
C ARG A 44 26.29 -16.21 -1.44
N MET A 45 27.51 -16.19 -0.96
CA MET A 45 28.06 -15.01 -0.25
C MET A 45 28.06 -13.76 -1.14
N LYS A 46 28.48 -13.89 -2.42
CA LYS A 46 28.44 -12.77 -3.38
C LYS A 46 27.02 -12.27 -3.63
N GLU A 47 26.04 -13.16 -3.75
CA GLU A 47 24.62 -12.80 -3.88
C GLU A 47 24.13 -12.04 -2.65
N ILE A 48 24.46 -12.51 -1.46
CA ILE A 48 24.09 -11.85 -0.19
C ILE A 48 24.73 -10.46 -0.10
N GLU A 49 26.02 -10.33 -0.43
CA GLU A 49 26.72 -9.04 -0.45
C GLU A 49 26.05 -8.04 -1.40
N LYS A 50 25.66 -8.50 -2.60
CA LYS A 50 24.92 -7.68 -3.56
C LYS A 50 23.58 -7.24 -2.98
N THR A 51 22.80 -8.18 -2.44
CA THR A 51 21.49 -7.90 -1.85
C THR A 51 21.60 -6.91 -0.66
N MET A 52 22.63 -7.03 0.16
CA MET A 52 22.88 -6.10 1.26
C MET A 52 23.17 -4.68 0.75
N LYS A 53 23.98 -4.53 -0.31
CA LYS A 53 24.24 -3.22 -0.94
C LYS A 53 22.95 -2.61 -1.50
N ASP A 54 22.18 -3.39 -2.24
CA ASP A 54 20.91 -2.96 -2.83
C ASP A 54 19.90 -2.57 -1.73
N SER A 55 19.81 -3.34 -0.66
CA SER A 55 18.97 -3.04 0.52
C SER A 55 19.38 -1.72 1.19
N THR A 56 20.67 -1.46 1.33
CA THR A 56 21.16 -0.21 1.93
C THR A 56 20.78 1.02 1.09
N VAL A 57 20.86 0.90 -0.25
CA VAL A 57 20.42 1.97 -1.16
C VAL A 57 18.94 2.22 -1.03
N LEU A 58 18.12 1.17 -1.02
CA LEU A 58 16.67 1.26 -0.85
C LEU A 58 16.29 1.91 0.49
N GLN A 59 16.93 1.51 1.59
CA GLN A 59 16.69 2.10 2.91
C GLN A 59 16.96 3.60 2.96
N ARG A 60 17.90 4.11 2.16
CA ARG A 60 18.20 5.55 2.07
C ARG A 60 17.22 6.30 1.15
N GLN A 61 16.68 5.64 0.12
CA GLN A 61 15.81 6.28 -0.88
C GLN A 61 14.33 6.27 -0.46
N ILE A 62 13.88 5.29 0.30
CA ILE A 62 12.48 5.15 0.72
C ILE A 62 12.00 6.35 1.58
N PRO A 63 12.71 6.80 2.62
CA PRO A 63 12.21 7.89 3.45
C PRO A 63 11.95 9.20 2.71
N PRO A 64 12.86 9.71 1.85
CA PRO A 64 12.59 10.93 1.09
C PRO A 64 11.47 10.74 0.05
N LEU A 65 11.31 9.53 -0.51
CA LEU A 65 10.20 9.22 -1.39
C LEU A 65 8.87 9.28 -0.63
N ALA A 66 8.78 8.60 0.51
CA ALA A 66 7.58 8.57 1.35
C ALA A 66 7.17 10.00 1.77
N ARG A 67 8.13 10.87 2.14
CA ARG A 67 7.83 12.28 2.45
C ARG A 67 7.27 13.04 1.25
N ARG A 68 7.87 12.91 0.07
CA ARG A 68 7.33 13.57 -1.14
C ARG A 68 5.93 13.09 -1.48
N MET A 69 5.68 11.80 -1.38
CA MET A 69 4.35 11.24 -1.58
C MET A 69 3.36 11.78 -0.54
N PHE A 70 3.73 11.85 0.72
CA PHE A 70 2.88 12.40 1.77
C PHE A 70 2.53 13.87 1.52
N GLU A 71 3.49 14.71 1.14
CA GLU A 71 3.21 16.11 0.78
C GLU A 71 2.27 16.21 -0.44
N GLY A 72 2.44 15.35 -1.44
CA GLY A 72 1.51 15.27 -2.57
C GLY A 72 0.09 14.87 -2.13
N LEU A 73 -0.04 13.91 -1.21
CA LEU A 73 -1.32 13.48 -0.65
C LEU A 73 -2.00 14.63 0.12
N LYS A 74 -1.23 15.35 0.94
CA LYS A 74 -1.71 16.49 1.71
C LYS A 74 -2.22 17.63 0.80
N GLN A 75 -1.47 17.96 -0.24
CA GLN A 75 -1.87 18.95 -1.24
C GLN A 75 -3.14 18.51 -1.99
N PHE A 76 -3.20 17.24 -2.40
CA PHE A 76 -4.37 16.68 -3.05
C PHE A 76 -5.63 16.80 -2.18
N ILE A 77 -5.53 16.45 -0.88
CA ILE A 77 -6.65 16.56 0.06
C ILE A 77 -7.08 18.02 0.25
N ALA A 78 -6.13 18.95 0.28
CA ALA A 78 -6.43 20.38 0.44
C ALA A 78 -7.14 21.00 -0.77
N LEU A 79 -6.92 20.46 -1.96
CA LEU A 79 -7.56 20.92 -3.21
C LEU A 79 -8.87 20.18 -3.54
N ASP A 80 -9.17 19.11 -2.82
CA ASP A 80 -10.34 18.28 -3.06
C ASP A 80 -11.60 18.88 -2.40
N VAL A 81 -12.77 18.31 -2.72
CA VAL A 81 -14.03 18.68 -2.04
C VAL A 81 -13.96 18.41 -0.53
N PRO A 82 -14.53 19.26 0.31
CA PRO A 82 -14.41 19.18 1.76
C PRO A 82 -15.38 18.16 2.37
N PHE A 83 -15.14 16.87 2.14
CA PHE A 83 -15.89 15.79 2.78
C PHE A 83 -15.05 15.10 3.85
N ARG A 84 -15.69 14.68 4.94
CA ARG A 84 -15.05 13.98 6.07
C ARG A 84 -13.73 14.63 6.51
N ALA A 85 -13.72 15.96 6.61
CA ALA A 85 -12.51 16.73 6.87
C ALA A 85 -11.79 16.29 8.16
N GLY A 86 -12.51 15.98 9.22
CA GLY A 86 -11.95 15.49 10.48
C GLY A 86 -11.20 14.18 10.31
N GLU A 87 -11.85 13.17 9.73
CA GLU A 87 -11.25 11.83 9.49
C GLU A 87 -10.01 11.92 8.60
N ARG A 88 -10.05 12.73 7.53
CA ARG A 88 -8.92 12.93 6.62
C ARG A 88 -7.74 13.62 7.31
N THR A 89 -8.03 14.63 8.14
CA THR A 89 -7.01 15.34 8.92
C THR A 89 -6.36 14.43 9.97
N GLU A 90 -7.14 13.63 10.68
CA GLU A 90 -6.61 12.63 11.62
C GLU A 90 -5.71 11.62 10.94
N ARG A 91 -6.10 11.13 9.76
CA ARG A 91 -5.28 10.21 8.96
C ARG A 91 -3.96 10.85 8.53
N LEU A 92 -3.99 12.09 8.05
CA LEU A 92 -2.75 12.82 7.72
C LEU A 92 -1.86 12.99 8.96
N SER A 93 -2.42 13.32 10.10
CA SER A 93 -1.67 13.45 11.36
C SER A 93 -1.04 12.13 11.79
N PHE A 94 -1.76 11.02 11.65
CA PHE A 94 -1.26 9.68 11.94
C PHE A 94 -0.08 9.30 11.04
N ILE A 95 -0.21 9.52 9.72
CA ILE A 95 0.86 9.24 8.75
C ILE A 95 2.08 10.14 9.04
N GLN A 96 1.87 11.41 9.33
CA GLN A 96 2.93 12.35 9.68
C GLN A 96 3.71 11.87 10.92
N ALA A 97 3.01 11.50 11.99
CA ALA A 97 3.62 10.99 13.21
C ALA A 97 4.47 9.74 12.95
N ALA A 98 4.01 8.84 12.07
CA ALA A 98 4.77 7.66 11.68
C ALA A 98 6.01 8.00 10.85
N LEU A 99 5.92 8.97 9.93
CA LEU A 99 7.06 9.44 9.15
C LEU A 99 8.15 10.06 10.02
N ASP A 100 7.77 10.75 11.09
CA ASP A 100 8.70 11.43 12.00
C ASP A 100 9.25 10.49 13.08
N ASN A 101 8.63 9.34 13.30
CA ASN A 101 9.07 8.38 14.31
C ASN A 101 10.33 7.61 13.83
N PRO A 102 11.48 7.71 14.54
CA PRO A 102 12.72 7.01 14.15
C PRO A 102 12.66 5.49 14.33
N VAL A 103 11.74 4.98 15.17
CA VAL A 103 11.60 3.54 15.43
C VAL A 103 10.86 2.81 14.31
N VAL A 104 10.03 3.53 13.54
CA VAL A 104 9.28 2.96 12.42
C VAL A 104 10.22 2.71 11.23
N SER A 105 10.18 1.47 10.70
CA SER A 105 11.03 1.10 9.56
C SER A 105 10.68 1.90 8.29
N PRO A 106 11.64 2.13 7.39
CA PRO A 106 11.38 2.82 6.12
C PRO A 106 10.27 2.19 5.28
N ALA A 107 10.23 0.86 5.25
CA ALA A 107 9.18 0.12 4.52
C ALA A 107 7.79 0.37 5.11
N GLU A 108 7.68 0.39 6.44
CA GLU A 108 6.41 0.65 7.13
C GLU A 108 5.94 2.10 6.93
N LYS A 109 6.87 3.08 6.94
CA LYS A 109 6.57 4.47 6.59
C LYS A 109 5.96 4.59 5.20
N LEU A 110 6.56 3.94 4.20
CA LEU A 110 6.04 3.93 2.84
C LEU A 110 4.67 3.24 2.77
N ARG A 111 4.50 2.10 3.47
CA ARG A 111 3.23 1.37 3.51
C ARG A 111 2.10 2.25 4.00
N GLN A 112 2.30 3.00 5.09
CA GLN A 112 1.27 3.88 5.64
C GLN A 112 0.88 5.02 4.69
N VAL A 113 1.84 5.58 3.97
CA VAL A 113 1.54 6.57 2.93
C VAL A 113 0.72 5.95 1.80
N LEU A 114 1.08 4.74 1.34
CA LEU A 114 0.33 4.03 0.30
C LEU A 114 -1.08 3.66 0.75
N ASP A 115 -1.27 3.26 2.01
CA ASP A 115 -2.58 3.01 2.59
C ASP A 115 -3.44 4.30 2.57
N GLY A 116 -2.84 5.46 2.86
CA GLY A 116 -3.49 6.75 2.71
C GLY A 116 -4.00 7.01 1.28
N TYR A 117 -3.17 6.76 0.27
CA TYR A 117 -3.56 6.85 -1.14
C TYR A 117 -4.65 5.85 -1.53
N ALA A 118 -4.59 4.62 -0.99
CA ALA A 118 -5.59 3.60 -1.25
C ALA A 118 -6.97 4.03 -0.75
N VAL A 119 -7.06 4.57 0.47
CA VAL A 119 -8.31 5.11 1.04
C VAL A 119 -8.83 6.28 0.21
N GLU A 120 -7.97 7.22 -0.17
CA GLU A 120 -8.37 8.33 -1.03
C GLU A 120 -8.86 7.85 -2.40
N SER A 121 -8.23 6.82 -2.99
CA SER A 121 -8.71 6.20 -4.23
C SER A 121 -10.10 5.56 -4.07
N GLU A 122 -10.36 4.91 -2.92
CA GLU A 122 -11.68 4.33 -2.64
C GLU A 122 -12.79 5.37 -2.55
N TYR A 123 -12.50 6.55 -2.00
CA TYR A 123 -13.49 7.62 -1.97
C TYR A 123 -14.00 8.02 -3.35
N GLY A 124 -13.18 7.91 -4.38
CA GLY A 124 -13.58 8.20 -5.76
C GLY A 124 -14.59 7.22 -6.36
N ARG A 125 -14.76 6.03 -5.75
CA ARG A 125 -15.59 4.95 -6.30
C ARG A 125 -16.84 4.65 -5.48
N LYS A 126 -16.94 5.19 -4.26
CA LYS A 126 -18.00 4.85 -3.32
C LYS A 126 -19.08 5.93 -3.28
N ILE A 127 -20.32 5.49 -3.18
CA ILE A 127 -21.44 6.32 -2.74
C ILE A 127 -21.49 6.20 -1.23
N ASP A 128 -21.55 7.34 -0.54
CA ASP A 128 -21.53 7.39 0.92
C ASP A 128 -22.47 8.48 1.42
N THR A 129 -22.96 8.32 2.65
CA THR A 129 -23.79 9.32 3.32
C THR A 129 -23.43 9.38 4.81
N TYR A 130 -23.37 10.58 5.33
CA TYR A 130 -23.10 10.85 6.74
C TYR A 130 -23.81 12.12 7.16
N LYS A 131 -23.96 12.34 8.47
CA LYS A 131 -24.46 13.57 9.02
C LYS A 131 -23.30 14.52 9.27
N ASP A 132 -23.52 15.79 8.99
CA ASP A 132 -22.54 16.84 9.20
C ASP A 132 -23.27 18.16 9.53
N THR A 133 -22.55 19.08 10.14
CA THR A 133 -23.02 20.45 10.35
C THR A 133 -22.29 21.36 9.36
N ILE A 134 -23.01 21.97 8.46
CA ILE A 134 -22.44 22.87 7.44
C ILE A 134 -23.00 24.29 7.59
N LEU A 135 -22.20 25.23 7.11
CA LEU A 135 -22.60 26.64 7.08
C LEU A 135 -23.37 26.94 5.80
N ILE A 136 -24.65 27.29 5.92
CA ILE A 136 -25.53 27.66 4.81
C ILE A 136 -26.06 29.08 5.15
N ASP A 137 -25.81 30.07 4.30
CA ASP A 137 -26.22 31.44 4.50
C ASP A 137 -25.86 32.00 5.90
N ASP A 138 -24.60 31.78 6.32
CA ASP A 138 -24.04 32.14 7.63
C ASP A 138 -24.74 31.50 8.85
N GLN A 139 -25.50 30.43 8.64
CA GLN A 139 -26.13 29.63 9.69
C GLN A 139 -25.63 28.20 9.70
N GLU A 140 -25.24 27.72 10.87
CA GLU A 140 -24.91 26.30 11.06
C GLU A 140 -26.20 25.46 10.99
N ARG A 141 -26.20 24.46 10.11
CA ARG A 141 -27.33 23.55 9.95
C ARG A 141 -26.87 22.09 9.91
N ASP A 142 -27.59 21.26 10.63
CA ASP A 142 -27.39 19.81 10.59
C ASP A 142 -28.03 19.24 9.32
N VAL A 143 -27.21 18.58 8.53
CA VAL A 143 -27.60 18.05 7.21
C VAL A 143 -27.17 16.60 7.05
N ASN A 144 -27.86 15.89 6.16
CA ASN A 144 -27.39 14.64 5.63
C ASN A 144 -26.61 14.92 4.34
N ILE A 145 -25.33 14.56 4.33
CA ILE A 145 -24.47 14.66 3.15
C ILE A 145 -24.63 13.43 2.30
N LEU A 146 -24.78 13.60 0.99
CA LEU A 146 -24.67 12.56 -0.01
C LEU A 146 -23.40 12.81 -0.82
N ARG A 147 -22.50 11.84 -0.84
CA ARG A 147 -21.28 11.89 -1.63
C ARG A 147 -21.31 10.78 -2.68
N ILE A 148 -21.11 11.12 -3.94
CA ILE A 148 -20.99 10.19 -5.05
C ILE A 148 -19.58 10.34 -5.64
N GLY A 149 -18.68 9.48 -5.19
CA GLY A 149 -17.27 9.59 -5.55
C GLY A 149 -16.69 10.94 -5.15
N ARG A 150 -16.09 11.61 -6.12
CA ARG A 150 -15.62 13.00 -6.07
C ARG A 150 -16.39 13.93 -7.01
N LEU A 151 -17.43 13.40 -7.65
CA LEU A 151 -18.20 14.13 -8.65
C LEU A 151 -19.28 14.99 -8.00
N VAL A 152 -19.98 14.45 -7.01
CA VAL A 152 -21.11 15.11 -6.36
C VAL A 152 -20.93 15.07 -4.83
N LEU A 153 -21.00 16.23 -4.23
CA LEU A 153 -21.16 16.39 -2.79
C LEU A 153 -22.42 17.24 -2.57
N ALA A 154 -23.50 16.59 -2.18
CA ALA A 154 -24.80 17.22 -2.00
C ALA A 154 -25.25 17.14 -0.54
N TYR A 155 -26.07 18.08 -0.10
CA TYR A 155 -26.68 18.03 1.21
C TYR A 155 -28.21 18.04 1.13
N GLN A 156 -28.83 17.51 2.16
CA GLN A 156 -30.24 17.65 2.43
C GLN A 156 -30.43 17.90 3.93
N THR A 157 -31.19 18.94 4.26
CA THR A 157 -31.55 19.27 5.66
C THR A 157 -32.36 18.15 6.29
N SER A 158 -32.31 18.03 7.62
CA SER A 158 -33.00 16.93 8.34
C SER A 158 -34.51 17.00 8.22
N ASP A 159 -35.08 18.20 7.99
CA ASP A 159 -36.49 18.45 7.73
C ASP A 159 -36.91 18.25 6.26
N LEU A 160 -35.95 17.88 5.40
CA LEU A 160 -36.11 17.70 3.96
C LEU A 160 -36.55 18.98 3.21
N SER A 161 -36.47 20.12 3.81
CA SER A 161 -36.94 21.40 3.21
C SER A 161 -35.99 21.91 2.15
N GLU A 162 -34.67 21.81 2.41
CA GLU A 162 -33.63 22.36 1.56
C GLU A 162 -32.67 21.30 1.06
N THR A 163 -32.21 21.49 -0.14
CA THR A 163 -31.20 20.66 -0.78
C THR A 163 -30.22 21.53 -1.53
N GLY A 164 -28.95 21.15 -1.51
CA GLY A 164 -27.92 21.86 -2.27
C GLY A 164 -26.76 20.97 -2.63
N ILE A 165 -25.81 21.56 -3.32
CA ILE A 165 -24.60 20.90 -3.81
C ILE A 165 -23.40 21.80 -3.52
N TYR A 166 -22.25 21.17 -3.28
CA TYR A 166 -20.99 21.89 -3.16
C TYR A 166 -20.42 22.18 -4.56
N ASN A 167 -20.25 23.47 -4.84
CA ASN A 167 -19.59 23.91 -6.07
C ASN A 167 -18.07 24.00 -5.83
N LYS A 168 -17.28 23.26 -6.64
CA LYS A 168 -15.83 23.24 -6.53
C LYS A 168 -15.17 24.55 -6.95
N ASP A 169 -15.73 25.24 -7.92
CA ASP A 169 -15.14 26.44 -8.50
C ASP A 169 -15.27 27.63 -7.57
N THR A 170 -16.44 27.80 -6.95
CA THR A 170 -16.74 28.85 -5.98
C THR A 170 -16.37 28.46 -4.56
N GLN A 171 -16.11 27.16 -4.31
CA GLN A 171 -15.87 26.58 -2.97
C GLN A 171 -17.00 26.87 -1.96
N THR A 172 -18.23 26.95 -2.43
CA THR A 172 -19.41 27.27 -1.62
C THR A 172 -20.52 26.24 -1.84
N TRP A 173 -21.43 26.19 -0.84
CA TRP A 173 -22.65 25.44 -0.96
C TRP A 173 -23.68 26.26 -1.74
N GLU A 174 -24.27 25.67 -2.78
CA GLU A 174 -25.30 26.29 -3.60
C GLU A 174 -26.62 25.53 -3.41
N SER A 175 -27.73 26.29 -3.27
CA SER A 175 -29.06 25.70 -3.18
C SER A 175 -29.49 25.13 -4.53
N LEU A 176 -30.13 23.95 -4.50
CA LEU A 176 -30.65 23.30 -5.69
C LEU A 176 -32.16 23.47 -5.85
N PRO A 177 -32.63 23.54 -7.11
CA PRO A 177 -34.07 23.52 -7.41
C PRO A 177 -34.77 22.30 -6.82
N GLY A 178 -36.01 22.45 -6.39
CA GLY A 178 -36.80 21.40 -5.74
C GLY A 178 -36.96 20.11 -6.52
N ARG A 179 -36.74 20.13 -7.85
CA ARG A 179 -36.75 18.92 -8.71
C ARG A 179 -35.71 17.89 -8.30
N TYR A 180 -34.57 18.29 -7.70
CA TYR A 180 -33.51 17.39 -7.28
C TYR A 180 -33.71 16.83 -5.86
N ARG A 181 -34.70 17.35 -5.11
CA ARG A 181 -34.96 16.93 -3.72
C ARG A 181 -35.19 15.42 -3.57
N ASN A 182 -36.00 14.87 -4.46
CA ASN A 182 -36.31 13.42 -4.45
C ASN A 182 -35.06 12.59 -4.85
N SER A 183 -34.31 13.00 -5.87
CA SER A 183 -33.11 12.32 -6.30
C SER A 183 -32.04 12.27 -5.20
N ILE A 184 -31.85 13.37 -4.46
CA ILE A 184 -30.89 13.41 -3.34
C ILE A 184 -31.37 12.53 -2.19
N ARG A 185 -32.68 12.59 -1.82
CA ARG A 185 -33.25 11.70 -0.81
C ARG A 185 -33.07 10.23 -1.16
N ASP A 186 -33.36 9.88 -2.40
CA ASP A 186 -33.21 8.51 -2.91
C ASP A 186 -31.75 8.08 -2.93
N GLY A 187 -30.83 8.95 -3.32
CA GLY A 187 -29.39 8.70 -3.22
C GLY A 187 -28.91 8.44 -1.79
N ILE A 188 -29.42 9.22 -0.82
CA ILE A 188 -29.14 9.00 0.62
C ILE A 188 -29.68 7.63 1.07
N ALA A 189 -30.90 7.26 0.63
CA ALA A 189 -31.50 5.95 0.96
C ALA A 189 -30.71 4.78 0.35
N MET A 190 -30.22 4.93 -0.89
CA MET A 190 -29.35 3.95 -1.55
C MET A 190 -28.01 3.81 -0.82
N ALA A 191 -27.37 4.94 -0.45
CA ALA A 191 -26.14 4.93 0.30
C ALA A 191 -26.28 4.26 1.68
N LYS A 192 -27.45 4.41 2.34
CA LYS A 192 -27.82 3.71 3.56
C LYS A 192 -28.23 2.23 3.34
N LYS A 193 -28.26 1.78 2.07
CA LYS A 193 -28.74 0.42 1.69
C LYS A 193 -30.19 0.12 2.08
N VAL A 194 -31.02 1.16 2.22
CA VAL A 194 -32.45 1.05 2.52
C VAL A 194 -33.27 0.97 1.23
N LYS A 195 -32.74 1.49 0.12
CA LYS A 195 -33.35 1.44 -1.22
C LYS A 195 -32.43 0.70 -2.18
N THR A 196 -33.01 -0.02 -3.13
CA THR A 196 -32.29 -0.66 -4.24
C THR A 196 -31.59 0.40 -5.11
N VAL A 197 -30.44 0.04 -5.67
CA VAL A 197 -29.68 0.92 -6.59
C VAL A 197 -30.55 1.22 -7.83
N ASP A 198 -30.67 2.50 -8.15
CA ASP A 198 -31.46 3.01 -9.26
C ASP A 198 -30.74 4.21 -9.91
N ILE A 199 -31.23 4.71 -11.03
CA ILE A 199 -30.66 5.86 -11.72
C ILE A 199 -30.98 7.13 -10.92
N LEU A 200 -29.95 7.92 -10.65
CA LEU A 200 -30.06 9.23 -9.97
C LEU A 200 -29.80 10.35 -10.99
N GLU A 201 -30.74 11.25 -11.08
CA GLU A 201 -30.54 12.51 -11.85
C GLU A 201 -30.03 13.59 -10.90
N LEU A 202 -28.76 13.99 -11.08
CA LEU A 202 -28.08 15.01 -10.26
C LEU A 202 -27.35 15.99 -11.18
N PRO A 203 -27.23 17.26 -10.79
CA PRO A 203 -26.41 18.21 -11.53
C PRO A 203 -24.92 17.86 -11.32
N VAL A 204 -24.27 17.46 -12.40
CA VAL A 204 -22.84 17.19 -12.40
C VAL A 204 -22.16 18.31 -13.19
N PRO A 205 -21.07 18.92 -12.67
CA PRO A 205 -20.31 19.88 -13.44
C PRO A 205 -19.81 19.24 -14.75
N ALA A 206 -19.78 20.05 -15.81
CA ALA A 206 -19.27 19.58 -17.08
C ALA A 206 -17.81 19.07 -16.93
N ALA A 207 -17.48 17.99 -17.66
CA ALA A 207 -16.10 17.52 -17.66
C ALA A 207 -15.18 18.61 -18.24
N GLU A 208 -14.10 18.93 -17.52
CA GLU A 208 -13.06 19.80 -18.07
C GLU A 208 -12.44 19.13 -19.30
N VAL A 209 -12.29 19.92 -20.36
CA VAL A 209 -11.59 19.45 -21.57
C VAL A 209 -10.12 19.30 -21.17
N ALA A 210 -9.59 18.08 -21.26
CA ALA A 210 -8.18 17.83 -21.03
C ALA A 210 -7.34 18.70 -21.98
N GLN A 211 -6.55 19.58 -21.42
CA GLN A 211 -5.57 20.39 -22.15
C GLN A 211 -4.34 19.56 -22.48
#